data_255effd9987bd623a92fcfffcb36d0b7
#
_entry.id   255effd9987bd623a92fcfffcb36d0b7
#
_cell.length_a   1.000
_cell.length_b   1.000
_cell.length_c   1.000
_cell.angle_alpha   90.00
_cell.angle_beta   90.00
_cell.angle_gamma   90.00
#
_symmetry.space_group_name_H-M   'P 1'
#
loop_
_entity.id
_entity.type
_entity.pdbx_description
1 polymer ?
#
loop_
_entity_poly.entity_id
_entity_poly.type
_entity_poly.pdbx_seq_one_letter_code
_entity_poly.pdbx_strand_id
1 'polypeptide(L)'
;MTILDLAEKSRYLPGLSGKSLLAGSAELSRNIKGYPFPGSADDKARKAVEDLAEKAVGRWNREEKDPLFPFPVAALTSNERALLEDKGFLPGGIGKKSHVVLFVNGAGTLSVLVNGEDHLLIRAAGSDPDKLWRTVSYVDSFFGKDIPYAFDQEFGYLTASPYRAGTALRMKAELLVPGLIGSGALEEAARNAARKGFSIRRVYDAVDMKHPYVALSNEVTLGVSEETLAARMAQLLEDLEVAETMGWSKVFRSREMALKDKVWRALGALKYARLMDGEETLAAAALIALGIRENMFPDKEKNLVSQLLDAASGAYVKETTHKEELDEEGEALWRAVLVRNCIESAGF
;
A
#
# COMPACT_ATOMS: atom_id res chain seq x y z
N MET A 1 7.44 -2.76 19.85
CA MET A 1 7.22 -3.12 18.42
C MET A 1 8.53 -2.87 17.69
N THR A 2 8.96 -3.81 16.89
CA THR A 2 10.19 -3.78 16.09
C THR A 2 9.85 -3.63 14.60
N ILE A 3 10.86 -3.42 13.75
CA ILE A 3 10.67 -3.45 12.29
C ILE A 3 10.27 -4.85 11.82
N LEU A 4 10.79 -5.89 12.45
CA LEU A 4 10.40 -7.28 12.15
C LEU A 4 8.89 -7.52 12.43
N ASP A 5 8.37 -6.97 13.54
CA ASP A 5 6.92 -7.04 13.81
C ASP A 5 6.09 -6.37 12.70
N LEU A 6 6.63 -5.31 12.06
CA LEU A 6 6.01 -4.66 10.90
C LEU A 6 6.23 -5.46 9.60
N ALA A 7 7.37 -6.14 9.46
CA ALA A 7 7.64 -7.01 8.32
C ALA A 7 6.61 -8.14 8.20
N GLU A 8 6.22 -8.72 9.34
CA GLU A 8 5.22 -9.79 9.42
C GLU A 8 3.79 -9.31 9.10
N LYS A 9 3.52 -7.99 9.17
CA LYS A 9 2.22 -7.42 8.77
C LYS A 9 2.19 -7.20 7.27
N SER A 10 1.41 -7.99 6.55
CA SER A 10 1.22 -7.72 5.13
C SER A 10 0.47 -6.40 4.92
N ARG A 11 0.90 -5.63 3.92
CA ARG A 11 0.12 -4.47 3.45
C ARG A 11 -1.08 -4.89 2.63
N TYR A 12 -1.06 -6.13 2.14
CA TYR A 12 -2.13 -6.69 1.33
C TYR A 12 -3.23 -7.27 2.20
N LEU A 13 -4.45 -7.18 1.70
CA LEU A 13 -5.63 -7.64 2.41
C LEU A 13 -5.64 -9.17 2.52
N PRO A 14 -6.01 -9.73 3.67
CA PRO A 14 -6.21 -11.17 3.79
C PRO A 14 -7.49 -11.58 3.05
N GLY A 15 -7.52 -12.82 2.58
CA GLY A 15 -8.73 -13.38 2.01
C GLY A 15 -9.12 -12.83 0.64
N LEU A 16 -8.15 -12.67 -0.25
CA LEU A 16 -8.34 -12.25 -1.65
C LEU A 16 -9.16 -13.24 -2.50
N SER A 17 -9.93 -14.12 -1.87
CA SER A 17 -10.75 -15.12 -2.54
C SER A 17 -11.75 -14.47 -3.50
N GLY A 18 -11.31 -14.29 -4.74
CA GLY A 18 -12.12 -13.83 -5.85
C GLY A 18 -12.34 -12.32 -5.99
N LYS A 19 -11.73 -11.47 -5.15
CA LYS A 19 -11.80 -10.00 -5.28
C LYS A 19 -10.56 -9.42 -5.94
N SER A 20 -10.75 -8.30 -6.64
CA SER A 20 -9.67 -7.58 -7.32
C SER A 20 -8.83 -6.72 -6.39
N LEU A 21 -9.41 -6.23 -5.29
CA LEU A 21 -8.72 -5.33 -4.35
C LEU A 21 -7.66 -6.05 -3.53
N LEU A 22 -6.40 -5.65 -3.69
CA LEU A 22 -5.25 -6.16 -2.98
C LEU A 22 -4.90 -5.35 -1.73
N ALA A 23 -4.91 -4.02 -1.85
CA ALA A 23 -4.58 -3.09 -0.78
C ALA A 23 -5.31 -1.77 -0.98
N GLY A 24 -5.66 -1.10 0.11
CA GLY A 24 -6.23 0.25 0.09
C GLY A 24 -5.61 1.14 1.15
N SER A 25 -5.52 2.44 0.89
CA SER A 25 -5.07 3.43 1.85
C SER A 25 -5.75 4.79 1.65
N ALA A 26 -5.84 5.55 2.74
CA ALA A 26 -6.11 6.97 2.73
C ALA A 26 -4.98 7.70 3.46
N GLU A 27 -4.56 8.83 2.92
CA GLU A 27 -3.46 9.66 3.41
C GLU A 27 -3.92 11.11 3.49
N LEU A 28 -3.67 11.78 4.62
CA LEU A 28 -3.86 13.21 4.80
C LEU A 28 -2.53 13.89 5.06
N SER A 29 -2.17 14.87 4.20
CA SER A 29 -1.02 15.74 4.41
C SER A 29 -1.42 16.99 5.20
N ARG A 30 -0.61 17.37 6.18
CA ARG A 30 -0.81 18.60 6.98
C ARG A 30 0.52 19.30 7.21
N ASN A 31 0.52 20.63 7.01
CA ASN A 31 1.61 21.48 7.46
C ASN A 31 1.17 22.33 8.66
N ILE A 32 2.13 22.71 9.48
CA ILE A 32 1.89 23.44 10.72
C ILE A 32 2.05 24.94 10.43
N LYS A 33 1.08 25.75 10.85
CA LYS A 33 1.10 27.20 10.69
C LYS A 33 2.27 27.81 11.43
N GLY A 34 3.02 28.68 10.77
CA GLY A 34 4.15 29.40 11.36
C GLY A 34 5.50 28.68 11.28
N TYR A 35 5.55 27.48 10.70
CA TYR A 35 6.80 26.76 10.43
C TYR A 35 7.09 26.68 8.94
N PRO A 36 8.38 26.81 8.53
CA PRO A 36 8.77 26.56 7.14
C PRO A 36 8.54 25.09 6.80
N PHE A 37 8.07 24.79 5.59
CA PHE A 37 7.83 23.42 5.15
C PHE A 37 9.11 22.58 5.18
N PRO A 38 9.02 21.24 5.37
CA PRO A 38 10.20 20.39 5.63
C PRO A 38 11.33 20.53 4.60
N GLY A 39 11.00 20.82 3.33
CA GLY A 39 11.97 21.03 2.28
C GLY A 39 12.88 22.25 2.47
N SER A 40 12.40 23.28 3.17
CA SER A 40 13.12 24.53 3.47
C SER A 40 13.43 24.73 4.95
N ALA A 41 12.99 23.81 5.82
CA ALA A 41 13.18 23.90 7.26
C ALA A 41 14.62 23.59 7.67
N ASP A 42 15.16 24.36 8.59
CA ASP A 42 16.39 24.02 9.32
C ASP A 42 16.15 22.96 10.41
N ASP A 43 17.21 22.44 11.01
CA ASP A 43 17.11 21.41 12.05
C ASP A 43 16.33 21.88 13.27
N LYS A 44 16.40 23.17 13.64
CA LYS A 44 15.67 23.75 14.76
C LYS A 44 14.15 23.73 14.49
N ALA A 45 13.75 24.12 13.29
CA ALA A 45 12.35 24.11 12.90
C ALA A 45 11.80 22.67 12.83
N ARG A 46 12.58 21.74 12.25
CA ARG A 46 12.22 20.31 12.21
C ARG A 46 12.10 19.72 13.61
N LYS A 47 13.03 20.04 14.51
CA LYS A 47 12.95 19.57 15.91
C LYS A 47 11.70 20.10 16.61
N ALA A 48 11.35 21.37 16.40
CA ALA A 48 10.15 21.95 16.98
C ALA A 48 8.87 21.27 16.47
N VAL A 49 8.82 20.90 15.18
CA VAL A 49 7.71 20.12 14.59
C VAL A 49 7.65 18.70 15.17
N GLU A 50 8.79 18.04 15.30
CA GLU A 50 8.90 16.72 15.95
C GLU A 50 8.36 16.77 17.38
N ASP A 51 8.77 17.75 18.20
CA ASP A 51 8.32 17.92 19.58
C ASP A 51 6.79 18.12 19.69
N LEU A 52 6.20 18.88 18.75
CA LEU A 52 4.75 19.06 18.68
C LEU A 52 4.03 17.75 18.35
N ALA A 53 4.56 17.01 17.38
CA ALA A 53 4.00 15.72 16.97
C ALA A 53 4.13 14.67 18.08
N GLU A 54 5.28 14.57 18.74
CA GLU A 54 5.50 13.68 19.89
C GLU A 54 4.53 13.95 21.03
N LYS A 55 4.27 15.24 21.31
CA LYS A 55 3.27 15.66 22.32
C LYS A 55 1.85 15.20 21.95
N ALA A 56 1.46 15.35 20.68
CA ALA A 56 0.16 14.90 20.19
C ALA A 56 0.04 13.36 20.21
N VAL A 57 1.08 12.63 19.79
CA VAL A 57 1.16 11.16 19.91
C VAL A 57 1.15 10.72 21.37
N GLY A 58 1.86 11.41 22.26
CA GLY A 58 1.84 11.11 23.69
C GLY A 58 0.45 11.29 24.33
N ARG A 59 -0.35 12.26 23.84
CA ARG A 59 -1.76 12.38 24.22
C ARG A 59 -2.60 11.24 23.62
N TRP A 60 -2.44 10.94 22.33
CA TRP A 60 -3.08 9.82 21.66
C TRP A 60 -2.89 8.51 22.43
N ASN A 61 -1.65 8.18 22.78
CA ASN A 61 -1.30 6.96 23.50
C ASN A 61 -1.88 6.86 24.93
N ARG A 62 -2.31 7.99 25.53
CA ARG A 62 -2.99 8.00 26.83
C ARG A 62 -4.51 7.88 26.70
N GLU A 63 -5.09 8.45 25.63
CA GLU A 63 -6.54 8.57 25.49
C GLU A 63 -7.12 7.46 24.60
N GLU A 64 -6.31 6.92 23.65
CA GLU A 64 -6.74 5.91 22.68
C GLU A 64 -6.22 4.52 23.02
N LYS A 65 -6.99 3.49 22.62
CA LYS A 65 -6.65 2.08 22.89
C LYS A 65 -5.63 1.50 21.91
N ASP A 66 -5.33 2.20 20.83
CA ASP A 66 -4.44 1.76 19.75
C ASP A 66 -3.19 2.65 19.71
N PRO A 67 -2.16 2.34 20.50
CA PRO A 67 -0.98 3.19 20.67
C PRO A 67 -0.13 3.22 19.41
N LEU A 68 0.51 4.37 19.18
CA LEU A 68 1.46 4.63 18.11
C LEU A 68 2.90 4.50 18.64
N PHE A 69 3.70 3.66 18.00
CA PHE A 69 5.10 3.36 18.35
C PHE A 69 6.05 4.13 17.43
N PRO A 70 7.10 4.81 17.97
CA PRO A 70 8.03 5.61 17.19
C PRO A 70 9.11 4.78 16.51
N PHE A 71 9.45 5.17 15.28
CA PHE A 71 10.58 4.69 14.49
C PHE A 71 11.34 5.89 13.91
N PRO A 72 12.42 6.37 14.56
CA PRO A 72 13.26 7.43 14.02
C PRO A 72 13.93 6.97 12.71
N VAL A 73 13.61 7.62 11.59
CA VAL A 73 14.04 7.17 10.25
C VAL A 73 15.57 7.22 10.09
N ALA A 74 16.24 8.14 10.77
CA ALA A 74 17.70 8.22 10.78
C ALA A 74 18.39 6.99 11.41
N ALA A 75 17.71 6.30 12.33
CA ALA A 75 18.23 5.10 13.01
C ALA A 75 18.06 3.81 12.20
N LEU A 76 17.19 3.83 11.16
CA LEU A 76 16.90 2.67 10.34
C LEU A 76 18.06 2.31 9.42
N THR A 77 18.31 1.03 9.20
CA THR A 77 19.19 0.52 8.15
C THR A 77 18.61 0.82 6.76
N SER A 78 19.41 0.63 5.72
CA SER A 78 18.93 0.82 4.34
C SER A 78 17.83 -0.19 3.98
N ASN A 79 17.97 -1.43 4.47
CA ASN A 79 16.99 -2.49 4.23
C ASN A 79 15.66 -2.23 4.96
N GLU A 80 15.72 -1.83 6.23
CA GLU A 80 14.53 -1.47 7.00
C GLU A 80 13.75 -0.32 6.35
N ARG A 81 14.45 0.71 5.83
CA ARG A 81 13.80 1.79 5.08
C ARG A 81 13.14 1.28 3.80
N ALA A 82 13.85 0.48 3.00
CA ALA A 82 13.31 -0.11 1.78
C ALA A 82 12.06 -0.96 2.08
N LEU A 83 12.09 -1.76 3.15
CA LEU A 83 10.93 -2.53 3.60
C LEU A 83 9.74 -1.63 3.96
N LEU A 84 9.97 -0.53 4.70
CA LEU A 84 8.91 0.39 5.07
C LEU A 84 8.38 1.19 3.86
N GLU A 85 9.22 1.46 2.85
CA GLU A 85 8.81 2.01 1.56
C GLU A 85 7.92 1.01 0.80
N ASP A 86 8.32 -0.25 0.67
CA ASP A 86 7.55 -1.32 0.03
C ASP A 86 6.19 -1.55 0.72
N LYS A 87 6.16 -1.43 2.04
CA LYS A 87 4.91 -1.54 2.82
C LYS A 87 4.06 -0.25 2.80
N GLY A 88 4.57 0.81 2.18
CA GLY A 88 3.89 2.10 2.01
C GLY A 88 3.82 2.95 3.28
N PHE A 89 4.68 2.69 4.29
CA PHE A 89 4.79 3.53 5.48
C PHE A 89 5.69 4.75 5.24
N LEU A 90 6.69 4.61 4.38
CA LEU A 90 7.58 5.69 3.98
C LEU A 90 7.40 6.00 2.49
N PRO A 91 7.51 7.27 2.08
CA PRO A 91 7.64 7.62 0.68
C PRO A 91 9.03 7.21 0.16
N GLY A 92 9.11 6.79 -1.11
CA GLY A 92 10.37 6.41 -1.74
C GLY A 92 11.42 7.51 -1.67
N GLY A 93 12.65 7.15 -1.33
CA GLY A 93 13.79 8.06 -1.34
C GLY A 93 13.84 9.06 -0.17
N ILE A 94 13.14 8.81 0.94
CA ILE A 94 13.13 9.72 2.10
C ILE A 94 14.53 9.97 2.70
N GLY A 95 15.45 9.03 2.53
CA GLY A 95 16.83 9.12 3.01
C GLY A 95 16.98 9.15 4.54
N LYS A 96 18.21 9.31 5.01
CA LYS A 96 18.54 9.50 6.44
C LYS A 96 18.48 10.98 6.79
N LYS A 97 17.29 11.49 7.10
CA LYS A 97 17.13 12.88 7.54
C LYS A 97 16.90 12.93 9.05
N SER A 98 17.55 13.89 9.74
CA SER A 98 17.29 14.18 11.15
C SER A 98 15.84 14.64 11.35
N HIS A 99 15.29 14.33 12.52
CA HIS A 99 13.96 14.75 12.93
C HIS A 99 12.80 14.21 12.06
N VAL A 100 13.05 13.17 11.26
CA VAL A 100 12.00 12.41 10.57
C VAL A 100 11.66 11.20 11.44
N VAL A 101 10.41 11.13 11.89
CA VAL A 101 9.93 10.02 12.74
C VAL A 101 8.67 9.43 12.13
N LEU A 102 8.65 8.12 12.01
CA LEU A 102 7.45 7.35 11.65
C LEU A 102 6.83 6.80 12.94
N PHE A 103 5.56 7.06 13.16
CA PHE A 103 4.76 6.45 14.22
C PHE A 103 3.80 5.44 13.60
N VAL A 104 3.71 4.22 14.13
CA VAL A 104 2.84 3.16 13.60
C VAL A 104 2.12 2.46 14.74
N ASN A 105 0.83 2.12 14.54
CA ASN A 105 0.09 1.32 15.51
C ASN A 105 0.49 -0.16 15.47
N GLY A 106 0.10 -0.90 16.51
CA GLY A 106 0.45 -2.33 16.63
C GLY A 106 -0.07 -3.22 15.49
N ALA A 107 -1.15 -2.82 14.83
CA ALA A 107 -1.72 -3.57 13.70
C ALA A 107 -1.06 -3.23 12.34
N GLY A 108 -0.25 -2.17 12.24
CA GLY A 108 0.30 -1.70 10.97
C GLY A 108 -0.73 -1.04 10.03
N THR A 109 -1.89 -0.67 10.56
CA THR A 109 -3.01 -0.10 9.77
C THR A 109 -3.15 1.40 9.88
N LEU A 110 -2.50 2.02 10.87
CA LEU A 110 -2.46 3.46 11.10
C LEU A 110 -1.01 3.90 11.27
N SER A 111 -0.61 4.96 10.58
CA SER A 111 0.69 5.58 10.75
C SER A 111 0.64 7.10 10.63
N VAL A 112 1.63 7.75 11.24
CA VAL A 112 1.87 9.20 11.14
C VAL A 112 3.36 9.40 10.86
N LEU A 113 3.70 9.91 9.69
CA LEU A 113 5.06 10.30 9.34
C LEU A 113 5.25 11.79 9.62
N VAL A 114 6.27 12.13 10.38
CA VAL A 114 6.64 13.50 10.76
C VAL A 114 7.83 13.97 9.94
N ASN A 115 7.79 15.22 9.47
CA ASN A 115 8.84 15.86 8.67
C ASN A 115 9.23 15.09 7.39
N GLY A 116 8.26 14.46 6.74
CA GLY A 116 8.44 13.86 5.41
C GLY A 116 8.53 14.92 4.30
N GLU A 117 7.64 14.86 3.32
CA GLU A 117 7.42 15.94 2.33
C GLU A 117 6.64 17.09 2.99
N ASP A 118 5.62 16.76 3.77
CA ASP A 118 4.86 17.66 4.63
C ASP A 118 5.22 17.40 6.10
N HIS A 119 4.81 18.30 7.02
CA HIS A 119 5.10 18.14 8.45
C HIS A 119 4.46 16.89 9.04
N LEU A 120 3.23 16.57 8.64
CA LEU A 120 2.52 15.37 9.02
C LEU A 120 1.92 14.69 7.79
N LEU A 121 2.10 13.37 7.70
CA LEU A 121 1.38 12.50 6.79
C LEU A 121 0.67 11.43 7.61
N ILE A 122 -0.64 11.57 7.77
CA ILE A 122 -1.50 10.62 8.49
C ILE A 122 -2.00 9.60 7.48
N ARG A 123 -1.77 8.30 7.71
CA ARG A 123 -2.14 7.23 6.80
C ARG A 123 -2.92 6.14 7.51
N ALA A 124 -4.02 5.72 6.90
CA ALA A 124 -4.73 4.49 7.26
C ALA A 124 -4.69 3.49 6.09
N ALA A 125 -4.63 2.19 6.41
CA ALA A 125 -4.66 1.09 5.45
C ALA A 125 -5.83 0.13 5.71
N GLY A 126 -6.48 -0.37 4.65
CA GLY A 126 -7.62 -1.27 4.73
C GLY A 126 -8.36 -1.40 3.40
N SER A 127 -9.56 -1.99 3.42
CA SER A 127 -10.35 -2.30 2.22
C SER A 127 -11.52 -1.36 1.95
N ASP A 128 -11.98 -0.63 2.96
CA ASP A 128 -13.21 0.17 2.90
C ASP A 128 -12.86 1.67 2.83
N PRO A 129 -13.08 2.35 1.70
CA PRO A 129 -12.74 3.77 1.52
C PRO A 129 -13.39 4.71 2.53
N ASP A 130 -14.65 4.47 2.91
CA ASP A 130 -15.34 5.30 3.89
C ASP A 130 -14.73 5.15 5.28
N LYS A 131 -14.44 3.90 5.68
CA LYS A 131 -13.76 3.63 6.95
C LYS A 131 -12.35 4.20 6.98
N LEU A 132 -11.61 4.10 5.88
CA LEU A 132 -10.27 4.70 5.75
C LEU A 132 -10.32 6.22 5.93
N TRP A 133 -11.26 6.87 5.23
CA TRP A 133 -11.47 8.30 5.37
C TRP A 133 -11.81 8.68 6.82
N ARG A 134 -12.79 8.03 7.43
CA ARG A 134 -13.17 8.30 8.83
C ARG A 134 -12.02 8.12 9.80
N THR A 135 -11.16 7.12 9.57
CA THR A 135 -9.99 6.87 10.43
C THR A 135 -8.99 8.01 10.33
N VAL A 136 -8.57 8.42 9.12
CA VAL A 136 -7.59 9.51 8.99
C VAL A 136 -8.17 10.85 9.44
N SER A 137 -9.47 11.11 9.18
CA SER A 137 -10.19 12.31 9.64
C SER A 137 -10.28 12.39 11.16
N TYR A 138 -10.50 11.26 11.83
CA TYR A 138 -10.50 11.20 13.29
C TYR A 138 -9.14 11.55 13.88
N VAL A 139 -8.06 10.94 13.36
CA VAL A 139 -6.68 11.23 13.79
C VAL A 139 -6.32 12.68 13.52
N ASP A 140 -6.65 13.19 12.32
CA ASP A 140 -6.43 14.57 11.92
C ASP A 140 -7.11 15.56 12.89
N SER A 141 -8.39 15.34 13.20
CA SER A 141 -9.15 16.13 14.17
C SER A 141 -8.59 16.03 15.58
N PHE A 142 -8.09 14.87 15.97
CA PHE A 142 -7.45 14.66 17.27
C PHE A 142 -6.17 15.50 17.38
N PHE A 143 -5.29 15.42 16.38
CA PHE A 143 -4.01 16.16 16.38
C PHE A 143 -4.24 17.67 16.21
N GLY A 144 -5.23 18.06 15.41
CA GLY A 144 -5.60 19.46 15.18
C GLY A 144 -6.04 20.23 16.44
N LYS A 145 -6.35 19.54 17.55
CA LYS A 145 -6.62 20.21 18.85
C LYS A 145 -5.37 20.89 19.44
N ASP A 146 -4.18 20.32 19.17
CA ASP A 146 -2.91 20.82 19.69
C ASP A 146 -2.05 21.48 18.61
N ILE A 147 -2.26 21.12 17.35
CA ILE A 147 -1.41 21.49 16.21
C ILE A 147 -2.22 22.38 15.27
N PRO A 148 -1.91 23.70 15.19
CA PRO A 148 -2.58 24.59 14.22
C PRO A 148 -2.09 24.30 12.81
N TYR A 149 -2.98 23.87 11.92
CA TYR A 149 -2.65 23.58 10.54
C TYR A 149 -2.55 24.84 9.66
N ALA A 150 -1.66 24.79 8.66
CA ALA A 150 -1.57 25.79 7.61
C ALA A 150 -2.76 25.61 6.66
N PHE A 151 -3.71 26.52 6.75
CA PHE A 151 -4.94 26.53 5.97
C PHE A 151 -5.19 27.90 5.36
N ASP A 152 -5.63 27.92 4.12
CA ASP A 152 -6.05 29.10 3.38
C ASP A 152 -7.51 28.96 2.98
N GLN A 153 -8.27 30.08 2.97
CA GLN A 153 -9.71 30.04 2.66
C GLN A 153 -10.01 29.71 1.20
N GLU A 154 -9.11 30.04 0.28
CA GLU A 154 -9.26 29.77 -1.16
C GLU A 154 -8.67 28.41 -1.53
N PHE A 155 -7.49 28.08 -0.99
CA PHE A 155 -6.71 26.90 -1.38
C PHE A 155 -6.85 25.70 -0.43
N GLY A 156 -7.55 25.85 0.69
CA GLY A 156 -7.69 24.78 1.68
C GLY A 156 -6.40 24.50 2.46
N TYR A 157 -6.12 23.25 2.78
CA TYR A 157 -4.87 22.88 3.45
C TYR A 157 -3.67 23.06 2.52
N LEU A 158 -2.66 23.76 3.03
CA LEU A 158 -1.44 24.06 2.27
C LEU A 158 -0.44 22.91 2.41
N THR A 159 0.01 22.39 1.28
CA THR A 159 0.94 21.27 1.17
C THR A 159 2.21 21.64 0.43
N ALA A 160 3.31 20.90 0.65
CA ALA A 160 4.59 21.12 -0.04
C ALA A 160 4.45 20.96 -1.56
N SER A 161 3.57 20.05 -1.99
CA SER A 161 3.21 19.89 -3.40
C SER A 161 1.90 20.62 -3.70
N PRO A 162 1.89 21.69 -4.54
CA PRO A 162 0.67 22.44 -4.88
C PRO A 162 -0.46 21.56 -5.44
N TYR A 163 -0.11 20.44 -6.09
CA TYR A 163 -1.09 19.48 -6.63
C TYR A 163 -1.88 18.72 -5.56
N ARG A 164 -1.47 18.81 -4.31
CA ARG A 164 -2.16 18.17 -3.18
C ARG A 164 -2.91 19.17 -2.31
N ALA A 165 -2.80 20.47 -2.57
CA ALA A 165 -3.53 21.51 -1.83
C ALA A 165 -5.06 21.27 -1.92
N GLY A 166 -5.82 21.83 -0.99
CA GLY A 166 -7.25 21.62 -0.87
C GLY A 166 -7.59 20.69 0.28
N THR A 167 -8.15 19.54 0.01
CA THR A 167 -8.38 18.50 1.03
C THR A 167 -7.08 17.91 1.54
N ALA A 168 -6.04 17.90 0.71
CA ALA A 168 -4.79 17.17 0.91
C ALA A 168 -5.01 15.67 1.20
N LEU A 169 -6.17 15.13 0.81
CA LEU A 169 -6.52 13.71 0.91
C LEU A 169 -6.08 12.97 -0.35
N ARG A 170 -5.30 11.93 -0.16
CA ARG A 170 -4.97 10.96 -1.20
C ARG A 170 -5.52 9.60 -0.82
N MET A 171 -6.36 9.05 -1.69
CA MET A 171 -6.84 7.67 -1.58
C MET A 171 -6.21 6.83 -2.67
N LYS A 172 -5.76 5.63 -2.31
CA LYS A 172 -5.13 4.68 -3.23
C LYS A 172 -5.70 3.29 -3.01
N ALA A 173 -5.93 2.56 -4.10
CA ALA A 173 -6.23 1.13 -4.09
C ALA A 173 -5.35 0.41 -5.10
N GLU A 174 -4.77 -0.71 -4.71
CA GLU A 174 -4.04 -1.62 -5.60
C GLU A 174 -4.95 -2.79 -5.95
N LEU A 175 -5.01 -3.11 -7.24
CA LEU A 175 -5.97 -4.05 -7.80
C LEU A 175 -5.28 -5.08 -8.70
N LEU A 176 -5.77 -6.31 -8.65
CA LEU A 176 -5.44 -7.38 -9.59
C LEU A 176 -6.55 -7.45 -10.66
N VAL A 177 -6.23 -7.11 -11.91
CA VAL A 177 -7.23 -6.89 -12.97
C VAL A 177 -6.98 -7.66 -14.28
N PRO A 178 -6.74 -8.99 -14.25
CA PRO A 178 -6.49 -9.78 -15.44
C PRO A 178 -7.68 -9.83 -16.40
N GLY A 179 -8.90 -9.71 -15.91
CA GLY A 179 -10.10 -9.69 -16.74
C GLY A 179 -10.22 -8.41 -17.57
N LEU A 180 -9.96 -7.24 -16.97
CA LEU A 180 -9.94 -5.96 -17.68
C LEU A 180 -8.85 -5.95 -18.77
N ILE A 181 -7.66 -6.46 -18.45
CA ILE A 181 -6.54 -6.53 -19.39
C ILE A 181 -6.86 -7.50 -20.52
N GLY A 182 -7.23 -8.73 -20.19
CA GLY A 182 -7.46 -9.79 -21.17
C GLY A 182 -8.67 -9.57 -22.08
N SER A 183 -9.66 -8.80 -21.62
CA SER A 183 -10.84 -8.40 -22.43
C SER A 183 -10.63 -7.09 -23.21
N GLY A 184 -9.51 -6.37 -22.95
CA GLY A 184 -9.24 -5.06 -23.56
C GLY A 184 -10.05 -3.91 -22.95
N ALA A 185 -10.68 -4.10 -21.79
CA ALA A 185 -11.55 -3.10 -21.15
C ALA A 185 -10.82 -2.11 -20.23
N LEU A 186 -9.51 -2.30 -19.97
CA LEU A 186 -8.74 -1.48 -19.04
C LEU A 186 -8.72 0.01 -19.43
N GLU A 187 -8.59 0.33 -20.72
CA GLU A 187 -8.56 1.72 -21.18
C GLU A 187 -9.90 2.43 -20.95
N GLU A 188 -11.02 1.72 -21.15
CA GLU A 188 -12.36 2.27 -20.87
C GLU A 188 -12.55 2.50 -19.38
N ALA A 189 -12.12 1.55 -18.53
CA ALA A 189 -12.11 1.70 -17.09
C ALA A 189 -11.27 2.91 -16.65
N ALA A 190 -10.09 3.12 -17.25
CA ALA A 190 -9.23 4.27 -16.96
C ALA A 190 -9.89 5.61 -17.38
N ARG A 191 -10.56 5.67 -18.55
CA ARG A 191 -11.32 6.86 -18.95
C ARG A 191 -12.48 7.16 -18.00
N ASN A 192 -13.17 6.13 -17.51
CA ASN A 192 -14.27 6.30 -16.54
C ASN A 192 -13.75 6.82 -15.20
N ALA A 193 -12.63 6.29 -14.70
CA ALA A 193 -11.96 6.80 -13.51
C ALA A 193 -11.55 8.28 -13.68
N ALA A 194 -10.96 8.64 -14.82
CA ALA A 194 -10.52 10.00 -15.11
C ALA A 194 -11.67 11.02 -15.08
N ARG A 195 -12.86 10.68 -15.59
CA ARG A 195 -14.07 11.53 -15.51
C ARG A 195 -14.50 11.82 -14.07
N LYS A 196 -14.19 10.94 -13.13
CA LYS A 196 -14.50 11.08 -11.70
C LYS A 196 -13.34 11.72 -10.90
N GLY A 197 -12.25 12.12 -11.57
CA GLY A 197 -11.07 12.74 -10.97
C GLY A 197 -10.07 11.73 -10.38
N PHE A 198 -10.06 10.50 -10.91
CA PHE A 198 -9.14 9.43 -10.51
C PHE A 198 -8.29 8.96 -11.68
N SER A 199 -7.13 8.39 -11.40
CA SER A 199 -6.28 7.73 -12.40
C SER A 199 -6.09 6.26 -12.08
N ILE A 200 -5.96 5.45 -13.14
CA ILE A 200 -5.49 4.08 -13.05
C ILE A 200 -4.07 4.05 -13.62
N ARG A 201 -3.10 3.64 -12.79
CA ARG A 201 -1.67 3.59 -13.15
C ARG A 201 -1.12 2.19 -12.94
N ARG A 202 -0.01 1.90 -13.61
CA ARG A 202 0.76 0.68 -13.37
C ARG A 202 1.35 0.67 -11.97
N VAL A 203 1.38 -0.48 -11.32
CA VAL A 203 2.11 -0.69 -10.06
C VAL A 203 3.55 -1.10 -10.36
N TYR A 204 3.77 -1.89 -11.41
CA TYR A 204 5.06 -2.38 -11.89
C TYR A 204 5.35 -1.84 -13.30
N ASP A 205 6.53 -2.12 -13.85
CA ASP A 205 6.99 -1.58 -15.14
C ASP A 205 6.08 -1.94 -16.31
N ALA A 206 5.41 -3.09 -16.24
CA ALA A 206 4.43 -3.52 -17.23
C ALA A 206 3.04 -3.75 -16.62
N VAL A 207 1.98 -3.57 -17.44
CA VAL A 207 0.63 -4.07 -17.14
C VAL A 207 0.25 -5.01 -18.29
N ASP A 208 0.34 -6.28 -18.03
CA ASP A 208 -0.01 -7.35 -18.95
C ASP A 208 -0.65 -8.52 -18.18
N MET A 209 -0.86 -9.64 -18.89
CA MET A 209 -1.41 -10.86 -18.25
C MET A 209 -0.45 -11.56 -17.29
N LYS A 210 0.84 -11.20 -17.26
CA LYS A 210 1.79 -11.67 -16.25
C LYS A 210 1.74 -10.80 -15.01
N HIS A 211 1.64 -9.47 -15.19
CA HIS A 211 1.65 -8.46 -14.12
C HIS A 211 0.36 -7.64 -14.16
N PRO A 212 -0.80 -8.26 -13.86
CA PRO A 212 -2.09 -7.60 -13.99
C PRO A 212 -2.41 -6.71 -12.78
N TYR A 213 -1.44 -5.91 -12.34
CA TYR A 213 -1.51 -5.07 -11.16
C TYR A 213 -1.64 -3.59 -11.53
N VAL A 214 -2.66 -2.93 -11.02
CA VAL A 214 -2.88 -1.50 -11.23
C VAL A 214 -3.17 -0.79 -9.90
N ALA A 215 -2.89 0.51 -9.84
CA ALA A 215 -3.25 1.38 -8.74
C ALA A 215 -4.29 2.40 -9.21
N LEU A 216 -5.42 2.47 -8.51
CA LEU A 216 -6.42 3.52 -8.61
C LEU A 216 -6.10 4.59 -7.56
N SER A 217 -6.02 5.87 -7.93
CA SER A 217 -5.84 6.97 -6.98
C SER A 217 -6.55 8.23 -7.45
N ASN A 218 -6.99 9.11 -6.50
CA ASN A 218 -7.52 10.42 -6.87
C ASN A 218 -6.38 11.35 -7.31
N GLU A 219 -6.68 12.17 -8.32
CA GLU A 219 -5.80 13.23 -8.84
C GLU A 219 -6.29 14.62 -8.41
N VAL A 220 -7.58 14.75 -8.08
CA VAL A 220 -8.22 16.01 -7.71
C VAL A 220 -8.32 16.09 -6.19
N THR A 221 -7.90 17.23 -5.62
CA THR A 221 -7.95 17.52 -4.18
C THR A 221 -8.56 18.90 -3.91
N LEU A 222 -8.71 19.74 -4.93
CA LEU A 222 -9.27 21.08 -4.83
C LEU A 222 -10.69 21.12 -5.39
N GLY A 223 -11.61 21.86 -4.74
CA GLY A 223 -12.98 22.01 -5.19
C GLY A 223 -13.88 20.77 -4.98
N VAL A 224 -13.45 19.84 -4.13
CA VAL A 224 -14.17 18.62 -3.77
C VAL A 224 -14.02 18.36 -2.27
N SER A 225 -15.05 17.79 -1.63
CA SER A 225 -14.90 17.39 -0.21
C SER A 225 -14.28 16.01 -0.08
N GLU A 226 -13.70 15.73 1.08
CA GLU A 226 -13.10 14.45 1.43
C GLU A 226 -14.12 13.31 1.39
N GLU A 227 -15.34 13.54 1.89
CA GLU A 227 -16.44 12.58 1.85
C GLU A 227 -16.82 12.23 0.39
N THR A 228 -16.82 13.25 -0.49
CA THR A 228 -17.10 13.05 -1.91
C THR A 228 -16.02 12.19 -2.57
N LEU A 229 -14.73 12.40 -2.20
CA LEU A 229 -13.62 11.58 -2.71
C LEU A 229 -13.75 10.13 -2.23
N ALA A 230 -14.06 9.91 -0.95
CA ALA A 230 -14.25 8.57 -0.39
C ALA A 230 -15.42 7.84 -1.06
N ALA A 231 -16.57 8.51 -1.22
CA ALA A 231 -17.73 7.94 -1.89
C ALA A 231 -17.46 7.59 -3.38
N ARG A 232 -16.76 8.47 -4.11
CA ARG A 232 -16.35 8.21 -5.50
C ARG A 232 -15.39 7.03 -5.61
N MET A 233 -14.43 6.91 -4.65
CA MET A 233 -13.50 5.78 -4.59
C MET A 233 -14.25 4.47 -4.38
N ALA A 234 -15.20 4.42 -3.43
CA ALA A 234 -16.01 3.24 -3.16
C ALA A 234 -16.80 2.82 -4.41
N GLN A 235 -17.48 3.75 -5.07
CA GLN A 235 -18.22 3.47 -6.29
C GLN A 235 -17.32 2.98 -7.43
N LEU A 236 -16.12 3.57 -7.59
CA LEU A 236 -15.17 3.13 -8.62
C LEU A 236 -14.66 1.72 -8.36
N LEU A 237 -14.42 1.35 -7.10
CA LEU A 237 -14.01 -0.01 -6.75
C LEU A 237 -15.11 -1.03 -7.07
N GLU A 238 -16.37 -0.70 -6.81
CA GLU A 238 -17.52 -1.54 -7.20
C GLU A 238 -17.64 -1.67 -8.72
N ASP A 239 -17.59 -0.55 -9.45
CA ASP A 239 -17.65 -0.52 -10.93
C ASP A 239 -16.51 -1.38 -11.54
N LEU A 240 -15.28 -1.24 -11.01
CA LEU A 240 -14.11 -2.00 -11.46
C LEU A 240 -14.24 -3.49 -11.16
N GLU A 241 -14.76 -3.88 -9.98
CA GLU A 241 -14.98 -5.28 -9.61
C GLU A 241 -15.98 -5.95 -10.54
N VAL A 242 -17.08 -5.26 -10.87
CA VAL A 242 -18.07 -5.76 -11.83
C VAL A 242 -17.44 -5.93 -13.22
N ALA A 243 -16.73 -4.92 -13.72
CA ALA A 243 -16.11 -4.95 -15.04
C ALA A 243 -15.00 -6.02 -15.11
N GLU A 244 -14.19 -6.17 -14.06
CA GLU A 244 -13.17 -7.21 -13.94
C GLU A 244 -13.80 -8.60 -13.97
N THR A 245 -14.88 -8.82 -13.22
CA THR A 245 -15.57 -10.12 -13.16
C THR A 245 -16.15 -10.50 -14.51
N MET A 246 -16.78 -9.55 -15.21
CA MET A 246 -17.30 -9.78 -16.57
C MET A 246 -16.19 -10.06 -17.59
N GLY A 247 -15.13 -9.24 -17.55
CA GLY A 247 -13.95 -9.40 -18.41
C GLY A 247 -13.27 -10.75 -18.17
N TRP A 248 -13.05 -11.11 -16.91
CA TRP A 248 -12.44 -12.38 -16.53
C TRP A 248 -13.26 -13.59 -17.00
N SER A 249 -14.58 -13.58 -16.77
CA SER A 249 -15.44 -14.69 -17.22
C SER A 249 -15.35 -14.92 -18.73
N LYS A 250 -15.23 -13.84 -19.53
CA LYS A 250 -15.04 -13.93 -20.98
C LYS A 250 -13.66 -14.53 -21.34
N VAL A 251 -12.60 -14.03 -20.69
CA VAL A 251 -11.22 -14.50 -20.90
C VAL A 251 -11.08 -15.97 -20.50
N PHE A 252 -11.58 -16.33 -19.33
CA PHE A 252 -11.49 -17.70 -18.81
C PHE A 252 -12.19 -18.71 -19.74
N ARG A 253 -13.45 -18.46 -20.10
CA ARG A 253 -14.19 -19.36 -21.02
C ARG A 253 -13.51 -19.56 -22.37
N SER A 254 -12.83 -18.54 -22.89
CA SER A 254 -12.15 -18.62 -24.20
C SER A 254 -10.82 -19.39 -24.15
N ARG A 255 -10.20 -19.57 -22.97
CA ARG A 255 -8.85 -20.12 -22.80
C ARG A 255 -8.72 -21.02 -21.55
N GLU A 256 -9.80 -21.64 -21.12
CA GLU A 256 -9.90 -22.35 -19.84
C GLU A 256 -8.74 -23.32 -19.59
N MET A 257 -8.50 -24.26 -20.54
CA MET A 257 -7.44 -25.27 -20.39
C MET A 257 -6.04 -24.64 -20.31
N ALA A 258 -5.78 -23.62 -21.15
CA ALA A 258 -4.48 -22.96 -21.15
C ALA A 258 -4.24 -22.14 -19.86
N LEU A 259 -5.29 -21.55 -19.30
CA LEU A 259 -5.21 -20.83 -18.02
C LEU A 259 -5.04 -21.79 -16.85
N LYS A 260 -5.80 -22.89 -16.82
CA LYS A 260 -5.63 -23.95 -15.82
C LYS A 260 -4.21 -24.54 -15.86
N ASP A 261 -3.65 -24.82 -17.04
CA ASP A 261 -2.26 -25.29 -17.17
C ASP A 261 -1.26 -24.29 -16.59
N LYS A 262 -1.43 -22.97 -16.90
CA LYS A 262 -0.57 -21.93 -16.34
C LYS A 262 -0.63 -21.86 -14.81
N VAL A 263 -1.82 -21.98 -14.23
CA VAL A 263 -2.01 -21.97 -12.76
C VAL A 263 -1.29 -23.15 -12.12
N TRP A 264 -1.46 -24.37 -12.66
CA TRP A 264 -0.77 -25.55 -12.13
C TRP A 264 0.75 -25.50 -12.31
N ARG A 265 1.24 -24.94 -13.43
CA ARG A 265 2.69 -24.70 -13.62
C ARG A 265 3.23 -23.69 -12.61
N ALA A 266 2.51 -22.61 -12.34
CA ALA A 266 2.89 -21.63 -11.33
C ALA A 266 2.97 -22.28 -9.94
N LEU A 267 1.98 -23.08 -9.55
CA LEU A 267 2.03 -23.84 -8.31
C LEU A 267 3.24 -24.78 -8.24
N GLY A 268 3.54 -25.48 -9.35
CA GLY A 268 4.72 -26.34 -9.45
C GLY A 268 6.03 -25.56 -9.29
N ALA A 269 6.15 -24.38 -9.91
CA ALA A 269 7.30 -23.50 -9.75
C ALA A 269 7.45 -23.04 -8.28
N LEU A 270 6.40 -22.52 -7.67
CA LEU A 270 6.38 -22.08 -6.27
C LEU A 270 6.78 -23.21 -5.30
N LYS A 271 6.41 -24.45 -5.62
CA LYS A 271 6.68 -25.63 -4.75
C LYS A 271 8.08 -26.21 -4.93
N TYR A 272 8.67 -26.11 -6.13
CA TYR A 272 9.89 -26.88 -6.45
C TYR A 272 11.07 -26.00 -6.93
N ALA A 273 10.87 -24.74 -7.25
CA ALA A 273 11.98 -23.86 -7.63
C ALA A 273 13.03 -23.75 -6.51
N ARG A 274 14.30 -23.65 -6.89
CA ARG A 274 15.45 -23.44 -5.99
C ARG A 274 15.92 -22.00 -6.01
N LEU A 275 15.70 -21.32 -7.12
CA LEU A 275 15.91 -19.90 -7.32
C LEU A 275 14.61 -19.31 -7.84
N MET A 276 14.23 -18.12 -7.36
CA MET A 276 13.05 -17.41 -7.84
C MET A 276 13.27 -15.90 -7.66
N ASP A 277 13.10 -15.13 -8.73
CA ASP A 277 13.18 -13.68 -8.64
C ASP A 277 11.83 -13.05 -8.22
N GLY A 278 11.84 -11.73 -7.96
CA GLY A 278 10.65 -11.01 -7.51
C GLY A 278 9.57 -10.94 -8.59
N GLU A 279 9.96 -10.77 -9.85
CA GLU A 279 9.03 -10.68 -10.99
C GLU A 279 8.31 -12.02 -11.23
N GLU A 280 9.06 -13.13 -11.19
CA GLU A 280 8.49 -14.47 -11.28
C GLU A 280 7.52 -14.74 -10.12
N THR A 281 7.88 -14.31 -8.91
CA THR A 281 7.02 -14.46 -7.72
C THR A 281 5.71 -13.67 -7.88
N LEU A 282 5.77 -12.43 -8.38
CA LEU A 282 4.57 -11.62 -8.66
C LEU A 282 3.68 -12.27 -9.71
N ALA A 283 4.29 -12.76 -10.81
CA ALA A 283 3.56 -13.43 -11.87
C ALA A 283 2.88 -14.72 -11.37
N ALA A 284 3.58 -15.48 -10.53
CA ALA A 284 3.02 -16.69 -9.91
C ALA A 284 1.91 -16.35 -8.90
N ALA A 285 2.07 -15.32 -8.07
CA ALA A 285 1.04 -14.87 -7.13
C ALA A 285 -0.27 -14.49 -7.85
N ALA A 286 -0.19 -13.80 -9.00
CA ALA A 286 -1.36 -13.50 -9.82
C ALA A 286 -2.07 -14.77 -10.29
N LEU A 287 -1.31 -15.77 -10.76
CA LEU A 287 -1.89 -17.05 -11.22
C LEU A 287 -2.49 -17.86 -10.08
N ILE A 288 -1.88 -17.86 -8.89
CA ILE A 288 -2.47 -18.49 -7.69
C ILE A 288 -3.77 -17.81 -7.30
N ALA A 289 -3.82 -16.47 -7.30
CA ALA A 289 -5.05 -15.73 -7.03
C ALA A 289 -6.17 -16.11 -8.02
N LEU A 290 -5.84 -16.29 -9.30
CA LEU A 290 -6.78 -16.77 -10.32
C LEU A 290 -7.24 -18.21 -10.06
N GLY A 291 -6.32 -19.10 -9.67
CA GLY A 291 -6.66 -20.48 -9.29
C GLY A 291 -7.62 -20.56 -8.11
N ILE A 292 -7.44 -19.69 -7.10
CA ILE A 292 -8.34 -19.57 -5.96
C ILE A 292 -9.71 -19.04 -6.43
N ARG A 293 -9.75 -18.01 -7.27
CA ARG A 293 -10.97 -17.45 -7.85
C ARG A 293 -11.81 -18.47 -8.62
N GLU A 294 -11.14 -19.36 -9.36
CA GLU A 294 -11.79 -20.43 -10.15
C GLU A 294 -12.03 -21.72 -9.33
N ASN A 295 -11.86 -21.69 -8.03
CA ASN A 295 -12.00 -22.85 -7.13
C ASN A 295 -11.14 -24.06 -7.55
N MET A 296 -9.98 -23.82 -8.16
CA MET A 296 -9.04 -24.88 -8.55
C MET A 296 -8.32 -25.46 -7.33
N PHE A 297 -8.25 -24.70 -6.25
CA PHE A 297 -7.63 -25.06 -4.99
C PHE A 297 -8.66 -24.98 -3.87
N PRO A 298 -8.63 -25.86 -2.85
CA PRO A 298 -9.39 -25.63 -1.64
C PRO A 298 -8.92 -24.32 -1.01
N ASP A 299 -9.86 -23.48 -0.59
CA ASP A 299 -9.57 -22.20 0.11
C ASP A 299 -9.08 -22.53 1.53
N LYS A 300 -7.83 -22.99 1.62
CA LYS A 300 -7.22 -23.42 2.88
C LYS A 300 -6.48 -22.28 3.58
N GLU A 301 -5.97 -21.30 2.83
CA GLU A 301 -5.16 -20.22 3.39
C GLU A 301 -5.55 -18.87 2.80
N LYS A 302 -6.28 -18.09 3.58
CA LYS A 302 -6.73 -16.73 3.21
C LYS A 302 -5.58 -15.76 2.94
N ASN A 303 -4.36 -16.08 3.40
CA ASN A 303 -3.20 -15.18 3.33
C ASN A 303 -2.17 -15.58 2.28
N LEU A 304 -2.34 -16.68 1.55
CA LEU A 304 -1.30 -17.18 0.64
C LEU A 304 -0.88 -16.13 -0.40
N VAL A 305 -1.85 -15.49 -1.07
CA VAL A 305 -1.53 -14.48 -2.09
C VAL A 305 -0.81 -13.29 -1.50
N SER A 306 -1.24 -12.79 -0.34
CA SER A 306 -0.59 -11.67 0.34
C SER A 306 0.84 -12.01 0.78
N GLN A 307 1.09 -13.23 1.26
CA GLN A 307 2.42 -13.72 1.61
C GLN A 307 3.34 -13.84 0.39
N LEU A 308 2.82 -14.31 -0.75
CA LEU A 308 3.57 -14.36 -2.01
C LEU A 308 3.92 -12.96 -2.53
N LEU A 309 2.99 -12.01 -2.42
CA LEU A 309 3.22 -10.62 -2.80
C LEU A 309 4.27 -9.95 -1.88
N ASP A 310 4.25 -10.21 -0.58
CA ASP A 310 5.30 -9.75 0.35
C ASP A 310 6.66 -10.39 0.01
N ALA A 311 6.69 -11.70 -0.28
CA ALA A 311 7.92 -12.42 -0.63
C ALA A 311 8.54 -11.96 -1.97
N ALA A 312 7.80 -11.28 -2.83
CA ALA A 312 8.34 -10.68 -4.04
C ALA A 312 9.32 -9.52 -3.75
N SER A 313 9.17 -8.84 -2.60
CA SER A 313 10.08 -7.76 -2.16
C SER A 313 11.43 -8.30 -1.69
N GLY A 314 12.52 -7.76 -2.24
CA GLY A 314 13.89 -8.10 -1.77
C GLY A 314 14.15 -7.62 -0.35
N ALA A 315 13.61 -6.45 0.04
CA ALA A 315 13.74 -5.94 1.40
C ALA A 315 13.03 -6.86 2.41
N TYR A 316 11.86 -7.40 2.05
CA TYR A 316 11.15 -8.38 2.87
C TYR A 316 11.98 -9.67 3.03
N VAL A 317 12.56 -10.18 1.95
CA VAL A 317 13.41 -11.39 1.98
C VAL A 317 14.59 -11.19 2.94
N LYS A 318 15.31 -10.07 2.81
CA LYS A 318 16.48 -9.75 3.66
C LYS A 318 16.09 -9.63 5.13
N GLU A 319 15.00 -8.95 5.43
CA GLU A 319 14.55 -8.72 6.80
C GLU A 319 14.12 -10.04 7.48
N THR A 320 13.26 -10.81 6.82
CA THR A 320 12.71 -12.05 7.38
C THR A 320 13.72 -13.18 7.50
N THR A 321 14.79 -13.14 6.70
CA THR A 321 15.89 -14.12 6.79
C THR A 321 17.06 -13.64 7.66
N HIS A 322 17.00 -12.41 8.18
CA HIS A 322 18.08 -11.76 8.93
C HIS A 322 19.42 -11.70 8.16
N LYS A 323 19.34 -11.49 6.83
CA LYS A 323 20.48 -11.44 5.93
C LYS A 323 20.51 -10.11 5.19
N GLU A 324 21.20 -9.13 5.74
CA GLU A 324 21.27 -7.79 5.15
C GLU A 324 22.06 -7.75 3.83
N GLU A 325 23.10 -8.56 3.72
CA GLU A 325 23.99 -8.62 2.56
C GLU A 325 23.71 -9.89 1.73
N LEU A 326 22.74 -9.83 0.85
CA LEU A 326 22.47 -10.85 -0.18
C LEU A 326 22.76 -10.25 -1.55
N ASP A 327 23.51 -10.98 -2.37
CA ASP A 327 23.56 -10.74 -3.82
C ASP A 327 22.29 -11.23 -4.49
N GLU A 328 22.16 -11.02 -5.79
CA GLU A 328 20.94 -11.37 -6.55
C GLU A 328 20.65 -12.89 -6.46
N GLU A 329 21.67 -13.74 -6.53
CA GLU A 329 21.50 -15.20 -6.43
C GLU A 329 21.08 -15.62 -5.02
N GLY A 330 21.69 -15.04 -3.99
CA GLY A 330 21.33 -15.28 -2.59
C GLY A 330 19.91 -14.83 -2.28
N GLU A 331 19.49 -13.67 -2.81
CA GLU A 331 18.13 -13.17 -2.66
C GLU A 331 17.12 -14.10 -3.37
N ALA A 332 17.41 -14.55 -4.60
CA ALA A 332 16.57 -15.48 -5.33
C ALA A 332 16.44 -16.84 -4.62
N LEU A 333 17.55 -17.33 -4.02
CA LEU A 333 17.56 -18.56 -3.24
C LEU A 333 16.68 -18.47 -1.99
N TRP A 334 16.85 -17.41 -1.21
CA TRP A 334 16.07 -17.23 0.02
C TRP A 334 14.59 -16.93 -0.25
N ARG A 335 14.28 -16.17 -1.31
CA ARG A 335 12.92 -15.98 -1.78
C ARG A 335 12.27 -17.32 -2.11
N ALA A 336 12.95 -18.20 -2.85
CA ALA A 336 12.46 -19.53 -3.15
C ALA A 336 12.21 -20.39 -1.89
N VAL A 337 13.02 -20.22 -0.82
CA VAL A 337 12.78 -20.86 0.48
C VAL A 337 11.50 -20.32 1.12
N LEU A 338 11.35 -19.00 1.22
CA LEU A 338 10.18 -18.36 1.82
C LEU A 338 8.89 -18.74 1.08
N VAL A 339 8.92 -18.72 -0.24
CA VAL A 339 7.78 -19.08 -1.08
C VAL A 339 7.36 -20.54 -0.87
N ARG A 340 8.31 -21.48 -0.81
CA ARG A 340 7.99 -22.90 -0.52
C ARG A 340 7.35 -23.05 0.86
N ASN A 341 7.87 -22.34 1.87
CA ASN A 341 7.27 -22.37 3.21
C ASN A 341 5.82 -21.85 3.19
N CYS A 342 5.53 -20.80 2.42
CA CYS A 342 4.15 -20.32 2.24
C CYS A 342 3.25 -21.37 1.61
N ILE A 343 3.73 -22.07 0.56
CA ILE A 343 3.00 -23.12 -0.13
C ILE A 343 2.75 -24.34 0.76
N GLU A 344 3.76 -24.78 1.51
CA GLU A 344 3.62 -25.89 2.48
C GLU A 344 2.65 -25.54 3.61
N SER A 345 2.75 -24.33 4.18
CA SER A 345 1.82 -23.85 5.20
C SER A 345 0.39 -23.76 4.71
N ALA A 346 0.19 -23.45 3.43
CA ALA A 346 -1.12 -23.46 2.78
C ALA A 346 -1.65 -24.87 2.45
N GLY A 347 -0.86 -25.94 2.75
CA GLY A 347 -1.27 -27.34 2.60
C GLY A 347 -1.24 -27.86 1.16
N PHE A 348 -0.35 -27.29 0.31
CA PHE A 348 -0.09 -27.77 -1.05
C PHE A 348 1.10 -28.73 -1.14
#